data_0813fe03bfbaab7c383be48ed98e7f28
#
_entry.id   0813fe03bfbaab7c383be48ed98e7f28
#
_cell.length_a   1.000
_cell.length_b   1.000
_cell.length_c   1.000
_cell.angle_alpha   90.00
_cell.angle_beta   90.00
_cell.angle_gamma   90.00
#
_symmetry.space_group_name_H-M   'P 1'
#
loop_
_entity.id
_entity.type
_entity.pdbx_description
1 polymer ?
#
loop_
_entity_poly.entity_id
_entity_poly.type
_entity_poly.pdbx_seq_one_letter_code
_entity_poly.pdbx_strand_id
1 'polypeptide(L)'
;MNEVRKINIEFSDRDLRRLVVPLVIEQLLAITVGLFDSVMVSHVGEAAISAVSLVDTVNVLLVNAFAALATGGAVIAGQYLGRREAAKAGHSGAQLLLFMGEASLLIMVLFYLAKGFVLGVVFGQVEPDVAAYANTYYIIVESSIPFLAIYSAGAALFRVMGNSKISMWVSLLMNLINVAGNALLIFGFHMGVEGVAIPTLVSRGVGAVVIVALLRRPDLPLRVEKFTLRHDRYVVKNILRFGVPNGLESSMFQLGKILLLSTVAVLGTASVAANAIGNTVCTFQCVPGNALGLAMVTVVSRCVGAGNYEKARFYTKKLMKSTYLFMWGTITLVLVLLPLIMQLYNVSDQAASYARQIIWMHGIVAAVLWPASFTLPQALRAAGDTRFTMVISTVSMWTLRVGLGVLLGRFWGFGVLGIWMAMFADWILRVAFFLPRFLGHKWETMAVRD
;
A
#
# COMPACT_ATOMS: atom_id res chain seq x y z
N MET A 1 25.21 30.51 3.92
CA MET A 1 24.54 29.50 3.10
C MET A 1 25.63 28.59 2.57
N ASN A 2 25.86 27.43 3.19
CA ASN A 2 26.82 26.44 2.67
C ASN A 2 26.27 25.93 1.35
N GLU A 3 26.99 26.14 0.25
CA GLU A 3 26.70 25.49 -1.02
C GLU A 3 26.72 23.97 -0.79
N VAL A 4 25.54 23.35 -0.79
CA VAL A 4 25.43 21.89 -0.77
C VAL A 4 26.06 21.37 -2.07
N ARG A 5 27.22 20.74 -1.95
CA ARG A 5 27.98 20.20 -3.08
C ARG A 5 27.08 19.26 -3.85
N LYS A 6 26.60 19.68 -5.02
CA LYS A 6 25.71 18.88 -5.88
C LYS A 6 26.43 17.59 -6.28
N ILE A 7 25.96 16.46 -5.76
CA ILE A 7 26.50 15.15 -6.14
C ILE A 7 25.77 14.70 -7.42
N ASN A 8 26.52 14.34 -8.44
CA ASN A 8 25.92 13.81 -9.66
C ASN A 8 25.41 12.39 -9.44
N ILE A 9 24.09 12.22 -9.50
CA ILE A 9 23.42 10.91 -9.45
C ILE A 9 22.75 10.68 -10.79
N GLU A 10 23.07 9.56 -11.40
CA GLU A 10 22.47 9.14 -12.66
C GLU A 10 21.88 7.73 -12.53
N PHE A 11 20.67 7.58 -13.07
CA PHE A 11 20.00 6.31 -13.23
C PHE A 11 19.86 6.04 -14.72
N SER A 12 20.52 5.00 -15.21
CA SER A 12 20.34 4.54 -16.60
C SER A 12 18.92 3.97 -16.78
N ASP A 13 18.48 3.85 -18.04
CA ASP A 13 17.20 3.18 -18.33
C ASP A 13 17.21 1.72 -17.87
N ARG A 14 18.38 1.08 -17.85
CA ARG A 14 18.56 -0.27 -17.34
C ARG A 14 18.35 -0.33 -15.83
N ASP A 15 18.82 0.67 -15.08
CA ASP A 15 18.63 0.75 -13.63
C ASP A 15 17.15 0.97 -13.30
N LEU A 16 16.47 1.87 -14.01
CA LEU A 16 15.05 2.10 -13.84
C LEU A 16 14.23 0.85 -14.16
N ARG A 17 14.52 0.13 -15.23
CA ARG A 17 13.85 -1.14 -15.56
C ARG A 17 14.10 -2.20 -14.49
N ARG A 18 15.34 -2.33 -13.99
CA ARG A 18 15.69 -3.26 -12.91
C ARG A 18 15.00 -2.95 -11.60
N LEU A 19 14.63 -1.68 -11.39
CA LEU A 19 13.86 -1.26 -10.23
C LEU A 19 12.35 -1.50 -10.43
N VAL A 20 11.79 -1.09 -11.56
CA VAL A 20 10.35 -1.08 -11.83
C VAL A 20 9.78 -2.46 -12.08
N VAL A 21 10.44 -3.30 -12.90
CA VAL A 21 9.90 -4.62 -13.27
C VAL A 21 9.63 -5.51 -12.06
N PRO A 22 10.58 -5.68 -11.10
CA PRO A 22 10.29 -6.46 -9.90
C PRO A 22 9.14 -5.88 -9.05
N LEU A 23 9.00 -4.54 -9.01
CA LEU A 23 7.89 -3.90 -8.28
C LEU A 23 6.54 -4.18 -8.92
N VAL A 24 6.45 -4.19 -10.25
CA VAL A 24 5.22 -4.59 -10.96
C VAL A 24 4.87 -6.04 -10.63
N ILE A 25 5.85 -6.95 -10.67
CA ILE A 25 5.66 -8.36 -10.32
C ILE A 25 5.20 -8.48 -8.86
N GLU A 26 5.83 -7.77 -7.93
CA GLU A 26 5.45 -7.76 -6.51
C GLU A 26 4.00 -7.30 -6.31
N GLN A 27 3.54 -6.27 -7.03
CA GLN A 27 2.15 -5.81 -6.96
C GLN A 27 1.16 -6.84 -7.55
N LEU A 28 1.51 -7.48 -8.65
CA LEU A 28 0.69 -8.55 -9.23
C LEU A 28 0.59 -9.76 -8.31
N LEU A 29 1.71 -10.18 -7.71
CA LEU A 29 1.74 -11.26 -6.73
C LEU A 29 0.83 -10.98 -5.54
N ALA A 30 0.85 -9.75 -5.00
CA ALA A 30 0.01 -9.37 -3.87
C ALA A 30 -1.49 -9.51 -4.18
N ILE A 31 -1.92 -9.13 -5.39
CA ILE A 31 -3.32 -9.27 -5.82
C ILE A 31 -3.67 -10.75 -6.00
N THR A 32 -2.80 -11.51 -6.64
CA THR A 32 -3.03 -12.93 -6.97
C THR A 32 -3.18 -13.77 -5.71
N VAL A 33 -2.35 -13.53 -4.68
CA VAL A 33 -2.44 -14.27 -3.41
C VAL A 33 -3.75 -13.98 -2.70
N GLY A 34 -4.20 -12.73 -2.66
CA GLY A 34 -5.51 -12.40 -2.06
C GLY A 34 -6.68 -13.15 -2.73
N LEU A 35 -6.59 -13.38 -4.05
CA LEU A 35 -7.57 -14.19 -4.77
C LEU A 35 -7.49 -15.68 -4.38
N PHE A 36 -6.28 -16.24 -4.28
CA PHE A 36 -6.10 -17.63 -3.84
C PHE A 36 -6.60 -17.85 -2.41
N ASP A 37 -6.27 -16.95 -1.49
CA ASP A 37 -6.73 -17.01 -0.10
C ASP A 37 -8.27 -17.03 -0.03
N SER A 38 -8.94 -16.15 -0.76
CA SER A 38 -10.40 -16.10 -0.81
C SER A 38 -11.01 -17.40 -1.34
N VAL A 39 -10.42 -17.99 -2.40
CA VAL A 39 -10.88 -19.27 -2.95
C VAL A 39 -10.65 -20.42 -1.97
N MET A 40 -9.50 -20.47 -1.30
CA MET A 40 -9.21 -21.55 -0.34
C MET A 40 -10.12 -21.49 0.89
N VAL A 41 -10.34 -20.27 1.44
CA VAL A 41 -11.27 -20.08 2.57
C VAL A 41 -12.69 -20.52 2.23
N SER A 42 -13.12 -20.37 0.97
CA SER A 42 -14.47 -20.79 0.55
C SER A 42 -14.73 -22.28 0.72
N HIS A 43 -13.70 -23.12 0.71
CA HIS A 43 -13.82 -24.57 0.97
C HIS A 43 -13.99 -24.91 2.46
N VAL A 44 -13.67 -23.98 3.36
CA VAL A 44 -13.90 -24.20 4.81
C VAL A 44 -15.37 -23.99 5.20
N GLY A 45 -16.07 -23.09 4.50
CA GLY A 45 -17.49 -22.82 4.69
C GLY A 45 -17.82 -21.32 4.76
N GLU A 46 -19.11 -21.01 4.69
CA GLU A 46 -19.62 -19.63 4.65
C GLU A 46 -19.29 -18.83 5.91
N ALA A 47 -19.41 -19.47 7.09
CA ALA A 47 -19.07 -18.83 8.36
C ALA A 47 -17.58 -18.47 8.44
N ALA A 48 -16.70 -19.31 7.88
CA ALA A 48 -15.27 -19.05 7.81
C ALA A 48 -14.94 -17.87 6.86
N ILE A 49 -15.58 -17.83 5.67
CA ILE A 49 -15.42 -16.69 4.74
C ILE A 49 -15.82 -15.38 5.42
N SER A 50 -16.97 -15.37 6.09
CA SER A 50 -17.48 -14.19 6.77
C SER A 50 -16.53 -13.73 7.89
N ALA A 51 -16.05 -14.65 8.70
CA ALA A 51 -15.10 -14.39 9.77
C ALA A 51 -13.77 -13.80 9.27
N VAL A 52 -13.17 -14.45 8.27
CA VAL A 52 -11.91 -13.99 7.64
C VAL A 52 -12.09 -12.61 7.01
N SER A 53 -13.19 -12.38 6.27
CA SER A 53 -13.45 -11.08 5.64
C SER A 53 -13.57 -9.93 6.64
N LEU A 54 -14.22 -10.17 7.81
CA LEU A 54 -14.33 -9.18 8.87
C LEU A 54 -12.96 -8.81 9.44
N VAL A 55 -12.16 -9.81 9.81
CA VAL A 55 -10.82 -9.59 10.36
C VAL A 55 -9.88 -8.97 9.33
N ASP A 56 -9.94 -9.40 8.08
CA ASP A 56 -9.12 -8.86 7.00
C ASP A 56 -9.40 -7.39 6.71
N THR A 57 -10.60 -6.91 6.96
CA THR A 57 -10.90 -5.47 6.87
C THR A 57 -10.00 -4.65 7.78
N VAL A 58 -9.76 -5.11 9.01
CA VAL A 58 -8.85 -4.48 9.97
C VAL A 58 -7.40 -4.73 9.59
N ASN A 59 -7.06 -5.97 9.20
CA ASN A 59 -5.71 -6.36 8.80
C ASN A 59 -5.20 -5.54 7.60
N VAL A 60 -6.03 -5.32 6.58
CA VAL A 60 -5.68 -4.47 5.41
C VAL A 60 -5.36 -3.03 5.82
N LEU A 61 -6.08 -2.47 6.80
CA LEU A 61 -5.75 -1.15 7.34
C LEU A 61 -4.35 -1.13 7.94
N LEU A 62 -4.01 -2.12 8.77
CA LEU A 62 -2.69 -2.23 9.41
C LEU A 62 -1.57 -2.48 8.39
N VAL A 63 -1.79 -3.39 7.44
CA VAL A 63 -0.83 -3.67 6.35
C VAL A 63 -0.48 -2.39 5.60
N ASN A 64 -1.49 -1.63 5.17
CA ASN A 64 -1.27 -0.39 4.44
C ASN A 64 -0.62 0.71 5.30
N ALA A 65 -1.02 0.82 6.58
CA ALA A 65 -0.44 1.77 7.51
C ALA A 65 1.07 1.50 7.74
N PHE A 66 1.43 0.24 8.01
CA PHE A 66 2.84 -0.14 8.21
C PHE A 66 3.66 -0.03 6.93
N ALA A 67 3.11 -0.40 5.76
CA ALA A 67 3.80 -0.24 4.48
C ALA A 67 4.08 1.24 4.16
N ALA A 68 3.12 2.12 4.44
CA ALA A 68 3.26 3.56 4.24
C ALA A 68 4.23 4.18 5.25
N LEU A 69 4.16 3.79 6.53
CA LEU A 69 5.09 4.21 7.58
C LEU A 69 6.52 3.78 7.26
N ALA A 70 6.72 2.53 6.86
CA ALA A 70 8.01 1.98 6.45
C ALA A 70 8.59 2.72 5.24
N THR A 71 7.78 2.98 4.22
CA THR A 71 8.19 3.71 3.03
C THR A 71 8.60 5.14 3.38
N GLY A 72 7.80 5.84 4.19
CA GLY A 72 8.14 7.18 4.67
C GLY A 72 9.42 7.22 5.49
N GLY A 73 9.61 6.26 6.40
CA GLY A 73 10.83 6.15 7.20
C GLY A 73 12.08 5.81 6.36
N ALA A 74 11.94 4.96 5.35
CA ALA A 74 13.03 4.58 4.46
C ALA A 74 13.52 5.74 3.55
N VAL A 75 12.71 6.78 3.34
CA VAL A 75 13.13 7.99 2.61
C VAL A 75 14.39 8.60 3.23
N ILE A 76 14.52 8.58 4.55
CA ILE A 76 15.68 9.11 5.27
C ILE A 76 16.95 8.39 4.85
N ALA A 77 16.92 7.05 4.88
CA ALA A 77 18.02 6.22 4.43
C ALA A 77 18.33 6.46 2.94
N GLY A 78 17.31 6.65 2.11
CA GLY A 78 17.46 7.00 0.69
C GLY A 78 18.16 8.35 0.48
N GLN A 79 17.83 9.35 1.29
CA GLN A 79 18.47 10.67 1.23
C GLN A 79 19.95 10.58 1.69
N TYR A 80 20.27 9.82 2.75
CA TYR A 80 21.67 9.59 3.15
C TYR A 80 22.47 8.81 2.10
N LEU A 81 21.86 7.82 1.43
CA LEU A 81 22.48 7.16 0.28
C LEU A 81 22.77 8.13 -0.87
N GLY A 82 21.86 9.09 -1.10
CA GLY A 82 22.07 10.17 -2.06
C GLY A 82 23.28 11.05 -1.74
N ARG A 83 23.53 11.31 -0.44
CA ARG A 83 24.71 12.05 0.06
C ARG A 83 25.99 11.19 0.06
N ARG A 84 25.91 9.91 -0.32
CA ARG A 84 27.01 8.92 -0.19
C ARG A 84 27.44 8.65 1.26
N GLU A 85 26.56 8.87 2.22
CA GLU A 85 26.77 8.63 3.65
C GLU A 85 26.23 7.26 4.05
N ALA A 86 26.88 6.18 3.57
CA ALA A 86 26.43 4.79 3.76
C ALA A 86 26.28 4.41 5.24
N ALA A 87 27.17 4.87 6.12
CA ALA A 87 27.10 4.58 7.57
C ALA A 87 25.83 5.19 8.20
N LYS A 88 25.50 6.46 7.89
CA LYS A 88 24.27 7.12 8.38
C LYS A 88 23.02 6.47 7.76
N ALA A 89 23.07 6.03 6.50
CA ALA A 89 22.00 5.28 5.88
C ALA A 89 21.76 3.94 6.60
N GLY A 90 22.82 3.19 6.90
CA GLY A 90 22.74 1.94 7.66
C GLY A 90 22.20 2.14 9.07
N HIS A 91 22.68 3.18 9.78
CA HIS A 91 22.17 3.55 11.10
C HIS A 91 20.67 3.91 11.05
N SER A 92 20.24 4.72 10.07
CA SER A 92 18.83 5.08 9.88
C SER A 92 17.97 3.85 9.58
N GLY A 93 18.49 2.89 8.80
CA GLY A 93 17.80 1.63 8.52
C GLY A 93 17.65 0.76 9.77
N ALA A 94 18.67 0.67 10.63
CA ALA A 94 18.60 -0.04 11.91
C ALA A 94 17.57 0.61 12.85
N GLN A 95 17.55 1.94 12.94
CA GLN A 95 16.57 2.68 13.75
C GLN A 95 15.15 2.51 13.21
N LEU A 96 14.96 2.44 11.89
CA LEU A 96 13.66 2.17 11.29
C LEU A 96 13.15 0.78 11.66
N LEU A 97 13.99 -0.26 11.57
CA LEU A 97 13.62 -1.63 11.95
C LEU A 97 13.26 -1.72 13.44
N LEU A 98 14.04 -1.09 14.30
CA LEU A 98 13.77 -1.05 15.75
C LEU A 98 12.44 -0.36 16.03
N PHE A 99 12.23 0.84 15.49
CA PHE A 99 11.00 1.60 15.67
C PHE A 99 9.76 0.85 15.16
N MET A 100 9.87 0.22 13.98
CA MET A 100 8.77 -0.56 13.39
C MET A 100 8.45 -1.80 14.23
N GLY A 101 9.48 -2.47 14.76
CA GLY A 101 9.31 -3.60 15.67
C GLY A 101 8.56 -3.20 16.95
N GLU A 102 9.00 -2.15 17.63
CA GLU A 102 8.39 -1.67 18.88
C GLU A 102 6.98 -1.13 18.66
N ALA A 103 6.79 -0.29 17.64
CA ALA A 103 5.48 0.26 17.32
C ALA A 103 4.47 -0.85 16.96
N SER A 104 4.91 -1.87 16.24
CA SER A 104 4.04 -3.00 15.88
C SER A 104 3.73 -3.91 17.06
N LEU A 105 4.68 -4.12 17.98
CA LEU A 105 4.41 -4.84 19.24
C LEU A 105 3.40 -4.08 20.10
N LEU A 106 3.57 -2.77 20.22
CA LEU A 106 2.59 -1.94 20.96
C LEU A 106 1.20 -2.03 20.33
N ILE A 107 1.10 -1.91 19.02
CA ILE A 107 -0.16 -2.01 18.28
C ILE A 107 -0.77 -3.41 18.47
N MET A 108 0.02 -4.47 18.33
CA MET A 108 -0.44 -5.84 18.58
C MET A 108 -1.04 -5.99 19.98
N VAL A 109 -0.36 -5.51 21.03
CA VAL A 109 -0.87 -5.55 22.41
C VAL A 109 -2.17 -4.75 22.52
N LEU A 110 -2.25 -3.55 21.96
CA LEU A 110 -3.47 -2.75 21.97
C LEU A 110 -4.62 -3.47 21.27
N PHE A 111 -4.38 -4.14 20.16
CA PHE A 111 -5.40 -4.92 19.46
C PHE A 111 -5.86 -6.13 20.27
N TYR A 112 -4.96 -6.82 20.99
CA TYR A 112 -5.35 -7.88 21.91
C TYR A 112 -6.20 -7.36 23.08
N LEU A 113 -5.83 -6.23 23.66
CA LEU A 113 -6.63 -5.61 24.73
C LEU A 113 -7.99 -5.12 24.22
N ALA A 114 -8.04 -4.60 23.01
CA ALA A 114 -9.25 -4.13 22.35
C ALA A 114 -10.06 -5.24 21.66
N LYS A 115 -9.63 -6.50 21.73
CA LYS A 115 -10.29 -7.64 21.04
C LYS A 115 -11.80 -7.69 21.28
N GLY A 116 -12.23 -7.58 22.53
CA GLY A 116 -13.66 -7.59 22.89
C GLY A 116 -14.44 -6.44 22.24
N PHE A 117 -13.85 -5.26 22.13
CA PHE A 117 -14.44 -4.12 21.42
C PHE A 117 -14.50 -4.35 19.91
N VAL A 118 -13.42 -4.86 19.31
CA VAL A 118 -13.37 -5.12 17.86
C VAL A 118 -14.39 -6.20 17.47
N LEU A 119 -14.36 -7.35 18.14
CA LEU A 119 -15.25 -8.47 17.81
C LEU A 119 -16.70 -8.22 18.19
N GLY A 120 -16.97 -7.51 19.30
CA GLY A 120 -18.34 -7.32 19.81
C GLY A 120 -19.02 -6.04 19.34
N VAL A 121 -18.25 -4.95 19.12
CA VAL A 121 -18.82 -3.64 18.77
C VAL A 121 -18.57 -3.31 17.31
N VAL A 122 -17.32 -3.47 16.82
CA VAL A 122 -16.97 -3.09 15.45
C VAL A 122 -17.58 -4.06 14.43
N PHE A 123 -17.54 -5.37 14.71
CA PHE A 123 -18.15 -6.37 13.83
C PHE A 123 -19.66 -6.52 14.06
N GLY A 124 -20.18 -5.98 15.17
CA GLY A 124 -21.60 -6.05 15.51
C GLY A 124 -22.07 -7.42 15.94
N GLN A 125 -23.37 -7.65 15.86
CA GLN A 125 -23.96 -8.97 16.15
C GLN A 125 -23.79 -9.89 14.94
N VAL A 126 -22.90 -10.85 15.08
CA VAL A 126 -22.66 -11.92 14.10
C VAL A 126 -23.10 -13.26 14.66
N GLU A 127 -23.35 -14.24 13.80
CA GLU A 127 -23.68 -15.60 14.22
C GLU A 127 -22.59 -16.20 15.12
N PRO A 128 -22.93 -17.07 16.09
CA PRO A 128 -21.97 -17.63 17.06
C PRO A 128 -20.77 -18.32 16.38
N ASP A 129 -21.00 -19.05 15.29
CA ASP A 129 -19.96 -19.75 14.53
C ASP A 129 -19.01 -18.77 13.85
N VAL A 130 -19.53 -17.68 13.26
CA VAL A 130 -18.72 -16.60 12.68
C VAL A 130 -17.89 -15.93 13.76
N ALA A 131 -18.46 -15.67 14.93
CA ALA A 131 -17.75 -15.07 16.06
C ALA A 131 -16.60 -15.95 16.57
N ALA A 132 -16.82 -17.26 16.66
CA ALA A 132 -15.81 -18.23 17.08
C ALA A 132 -14.64 -18.28 16.08
N TYR A 133 -14.93 -18.39 14.78
CA TYR A 133 -13.92 -18.37 13.72
C TYR A 133 -13.19 -17.04 13.65
N ALA A 134 -13.91 -15.90 13.77
CA ALA A 134 -13.30 -14.58 13.77
C ALA A 134 -12.33 -14.40 14.95
N ASN A 135 -12.70 -14.89 16.15
CA ASN A 135 -11.83 -14.84 17.31
C ASN A 135 -10.54 -15.63 17.11
N THR A 136 -10.63 -16.85 16.60
CA THR A 136 -9.48 -17.72 16.34
C THR A 136 -8.55 -17.11 15.27
N TYR A 137 -9.13 -16.68 14.15
CA TYR A 137 -8.40 -16.07 13.04
C TYR A 137 -7.72 -14.76 13.49
N TYR A 138 -8.43 -13.91 14.23
CA TYR A 138 -7.94 -12.66 14.78
C TYR A 138 -6.69 -12.87 15.64
N ILE A 139 -6.74 -13.79 16.62
CA ILE A 139 -5.61 -14.04 17.53
C ILE A 139 -4.36 -14.42 16.75
N ILE A 140 -4.47 -15.32 15.78
CA ILE A 140 -3.32 -15.83 15.03
C ILE A 140 -2.77 -14.75 14.09
N VAL A 141 -3.64 -14.06 13.35
CA VAL A 141 -3.23 -13.07 12.35
C VAL A 141 -2.64 -11.82 13.00
N GLU A 142 -3.24 -11.34 14.12
CA GLU A 142 -2.70 -10.19 14.86
C GLU A 142 -1.32 -10.48 15.46
N SER A 143 -1.02 -11.74 15.83
CA SER A 143 0.33 -12.16 16.24
C SER A 143 1.37 -11.97 15.13
N SER A 144 0.96 -11.89 13.89
CA SER A 144 1.86 -11.70 12.75
C SER A 144 2.22 -10.24 12.45
N ILE A 145 1.57 -9.27 13.12
CA ILE A 145 1.78 -7.83 12.89
C ILE A 145 3.25 -7.41 13.03
N PRO A 146 3.99 -7.82 14.10
CA PRO A 146 5.39 -7.43 14.25
C PRO A 146 6.26 -7.92 13.08
N PHE A 147 6.03 -9.13 12.62
CA PHE A 147 6.75 -9.69 11.47
C PHE A 147 6.43 -8.94 10.17
N LEU A 148 5.16 -8.60 9.96
CA LEU A 148 4.72 -7.79 8.82
C LEU A 148 5.39 -6.41 8.82
N ALA A 149 5.45 -5.75 9.97
CA ALA A 149 6.06 -4.43 10.11
C ALA A 149 7.57 -4.46 9.82
N ILE A 150 8.28 -5.46 10.37
CA ILE A 150 9.71 -5.66 10.13
C ILE A 150 9.97 -5.97 8.65
N TYR A 151 9.17 -6.88 8.04
CA TYR A 151 9.26 -7.16 6.60
C TYR A 151 9.05 -5.89 5.77
N SER A 152 8.01 -5.10 6.08
CA SER A 152 7.69 -3.86 5.36
C SER A 152 8.84 -2.84 5.42
N ALA A 153 9.46 -2.69 6.60
CA ALA A 153 10.64 -1.83 6.78
C ALA A 153 11.84 -2.34 5.96
N GLY A 154 12.14 -3.63 6.04
CA GLY A 154 13.24 -4.23 5.27
C GLY A 154 13.03 -4.13 3.77
N ALA A 155 11.83 -4.40 3.28
CA ALA A 155 11.47 -4.26 1.87
C ALA A 155 11.60 -2.81 1.39
N ALA A 156 11.17 -1.84 2.20
CA ALA A 156 11.33 -0.42 1.89
C ALA A 156 12.81 0.00 1.83
N LEU A 157 13.66 -0.52 2.74
CA LEU A 157 15.12 -0.28 2.71
C LEU A 157 15.77 -0.88 1.46
N PHE A 158 15.41 -2.10 1.06
CA PHE A 158 15.92 -2.68 -0.19
C PHE A 158 15.47 -1.87 -1.41
N ARG A 159 14.24 -1.40 -1.43
CA ARG A 159 13.74 -0.52 -2.52
C ARG A 159 14.55 0.76 -2.62
N VAL A 160 14.80 1.49 -1.53
CA VAL A 160 15.58 2.74 -1.58
C VAL A 160 17.06 2.51 -1.90
N MET A 161 17.61 1.30 -1.68
CA MET A 161 18.91 0.89 -2.22
C MET A 161 18.89 0.68 -3.75
N GLY A 162 17.72 0.68 -4.39
CA GLY A 162 17.56 0.35 -5.81
C GLY A 162 17.52 -1.15 -6.10
N ASN A 163 17.38 -1.99 -5.09
CA ASN A 163 17.37 -3.46 -5.22
C ASN A 163 15.99 -4.06 -4.91
N SER A 164 15.01 -3.70 -5.74
CA SER A 164 13.64 -4.24 -5.62
C SER A 164 13.52 -5.73 -5.94
N LYS A 165 14.54 -6.35 -6.53
CA LYS A 165 14.55 -7.80 -6.77
C LYS A 165 14.48 -8.58 -5.47
N ILE A 166 15.17 -8.13 -4.42
CA ILE A 166 15.17 -8.82 -3.13
C ILE A 166 13.79 -8.74 -2.50
N SER A 167 13.13 -7.56 -2.47
CA SER A 167 11.78 -7.45 -1.93
C SER A 167 10.79 -8.34 -2.71
N MET A 168 10.90 -8.39 -4.03
CA MET A 168 10.09 -9.27 -4.87
C MET A 168 10.30 -10.76 -4.55
N TRP A 169 11.56 -11.22 -4.43
CA TRP A 169 11.83 -12.62 -4.15
C TRP A 169 11.38 -13.05 -2.74
N VAL A 170 11.55 -12.17 -1.74
CA VAL A 170 11.06 -12.44 -0.38
C VAL A 170 9.53 -12.44 -0.38
N SER A 171 8.87 -11.52 -1.10
CA SER A 171 7.42 -11.53 -1.27
C SER A 171 6.94 -12.81 -1.94
N LEU A 172 7.61 -13.26 -3.01
CA LEU A 172 7.29 -14.52 -3.67
C LEU A 172 7.43 -15.72 -2.73
N LEU A 173 8.51 -15.76 -1.94
CA LEU A 173 8.71 -16.81 -0.94
C LEU A 173 7.58 -16.82 0.10
N MET A 174 7.20 -15.64 0.62
CA MET A 174 6.09 -15.53 1.57
C MET A 174 4.79 -16.02 0.96
N ASN A 175 4.51 -15.67 -0.30
CA ASN A 175 3.31 -16.07 -1.01
C ASN A 175 3.29 -17.59 -1.26
N LEU A 176 4.42 -18.19 -1.63
CA LEU A 176 4.52 -19.63 -1.80
C LEU A 176 4.28 -20.38 -0.48
N ILE A 177 4.86 -19.92 0.62
CA ILE A 177 4.64 -20.50 1.96
C ILE A 177 3.17 -20.37 2.36
N ASN A 178 2.55 -19.21 2.11
CA ASN A 178 1.16 -18.97 2.45
C ASN A 178 0.23 -19.89 1.64
N VAL A 179 0.33 -19.87 0.30
CA VAL A 179 -0.55 -20.67 -0.57
C VAL A 179 -0.34 -22.18 -0.36
N ALA A 180 0.91 -22.65 -0.29
CA ALA A 180 1.20 -24.06 -0.04
C ALA A 180 0.76 -24.49 1.37
N GLY A 181 0.98 -23.64 2.37
CA GLY A 181 0.55 -23.87 3.74
C GLY A 181 -0.98 -23.92 3.86
N ASN A 182 -1.70 -22.98 3.26
CA ASN A 182 -3.17 -22.99 3.20
C ASN A 182 -3.67 -24.28 2.55
N ALA A 183 -3.11 -24.66 1.41
CA ALA A 183 -3.50 -25.87 0.71
C ALA A 183 -3.26 -27.13 1.56
N LEU A 184 -2.10 -27.22 2.20
CA LEU A 184 -1.75 -28.36 3.06
C LEU A 184 -2.66 -28.45 4.29
N LEU A 185 -2.89 -27.33 5.00
CA LEU A 185 -3.64 -27.34 6.25
C LEU A 185 -5.15 -27.47 6.02
N ILE A 186 -5.70 -26.86 4.96
CA ILE A 186 -7.12 -26.96 4.65
C ILE A 186 -7.45 -28.31 4.03
N PHE A 187 -6.74 -28.70 2.95
CA PHE A 187 -7.11 -29.91 2.20
C PHE A 187 -6.43 -31.18 2.74
N GLY A 188 -5.20 -31.07 3.32
CA GLY A 188 -4.49 -32.22 3.87
C GLY A 188 -4.89 -32.54 5.31
N PHE A 189 -4.95 -31.53 6.18
CA PHE A 189 -5.26 -31.71 7.61
C PHE A 189 -6.72 -31.39 7.96
N HIS A 190 -7.52 -30.91 7.01
CA HIS A 190 -8.94 -30.54 7.21
C HIS A 190 -9.14 -29.51 8.34
N MET A 191 -8.18 -28.58 8.48
CA MET A 191 -8.27 -27.50 9.47
C MET A 191 -9.27 -26.43 9.01
N GLY A 192 -9.89 -25.77 9.98
CA GLY A 192 -10.79 -24.64 9.76
C GLY A 192 -10.05 -23.35 9.39
N VAL A 193 -10.45 -22.23 9.99
CA VAL A 193 -9.84 -20.92 9.75
C VAL A 193 -8.37 -20.86 10.20
N GLU A 194 -7.95 -21.72 11.12
CA GLU A 194 -6.56 -21.88 11.53
C GLU A 194 -5.67 -22.28 10.37
N GLY A 195 -6.23 -23.10 9.43
CA GLY A 195 -5.54 -23.55 8.22
C GLY A 195 -5.16 -22.41 7.28
N VAL A 196 -5.75 -21.22 7.41
CA VAL A 196 -5.40 -20.00 6.66
C VAL A 196 -4.56 -19.04 7.52
N ALA A 197 -4.89 -18.95 8.82
CA ALA A 197 -4.22 -18.03 9.74
C ALA A 197 -2.77 -18.43 10.03
N ILE A 198 -2.50 -19.71 10.26
CA ILE A 198 -1.17 -20.23 10.59
C ILE A 198 -0.17 -20.00 9.44
N PRO A 199 -0.47 -20.35 8.18
CA PRO A 199 0.43 -20.06 7.06
C PRO A 199 0.69 -18.57 6.86
N THR A 200 -0.29 -17.71 7.14
CA THR A 200 -0.12 -16.25 7.14
C THR A 200 0.89 -15.81 8.20
N LEU A 201 0.80 -16.32 9.42
CA LEU A 201 1.77 -16.04 10.49
C LEU A 201 3.18 -16.54 10.12
N VAL A 202 3.28 -17.79 9.67
CA VAL A 202 4.56 -18.43 9.31
C VAL A 202 5.21 -17.69 8.14
N SER A 203 4.48 -17.38 7.09
CA SER A 203 5.00 -16.69 5.90
C SER A 203 5.56 -15.30 6.26
N ARG A 204 4.82 -14.52 7.08
CA ARG A 204 5.27 -13.21 7.58
C ARG A 204 6.49 -13.34 8.48
N GLY A 205 6.54 -14.35 9.35
CA GLY A 205 7.70 -14.66 10.20
C GLY A 205 8.94 -14.98 9.38
N VAL A 206 8.83 -15.89 8.41
CA VAL A 206 9.93 -16.24 7.51
C VAL A 206 10.38 -15.02 6.71
N GLY A 207 9.45 -14.25 6.15
CA GLY A 207 9.74 -13.01 5.40
C GLY A 207 10.53 -12.01 6.23
N ALA A 208 10.13 -11.78 7.48
CA ALA A 208 10.82 -10.89 8.41
C ALA A 208 12.25 -11.37 8.71
N VAL A 209 12.43 -12.65 9.01
CA VAL A 209 13.76 -13.23 9.29
C VAL A 209 14.66 -13.14 8.06
N VAL A 210 14.17 -13.54 6.90
CA VAL A 210 14.95 -13.53 5.65
C VAL A 210 15.34 -12.09 5.26
N ILE A 211 14.42 -11.12 5.32
CA ILE A 211 14.73 -9.74 4.92
C ILE A 211 15.77 -9.11 5.86
N VAL A 212 15.68 -9.37 7.16
CA VAL A 212 16.65 -8.89 8.17
C VAL A 212 18.01 -9.55 7.99
N ALA A 213 18.05 -10.86 7.74
CA ALA A 213 19.29 -11.58 7.45
C ALA A 213 19.99 -11.03 6.20
N LEU A 214 19.23 -10.76 5.16
CA LEU A 214 19.75 -10.16 3.92
C LEU A 214 20.27 -8.74 4.11
N LEU A 215 19.68 -7.91 5.00
CA LEU A 215 20.17 -6.56 5.32
C LEU A 215 21.53 -6.53 6.03
N ARG A 216 22.02 -7.68 6.54
CA ARG A 216 23.33 -7.81 7.17
C ARG A 216 24.47 -8.10 6.19
N ARG A 217 24.17 -8.33 4.91
CA ARG A 217 25.19 -8.63 3.90
C ARG A 217 26.18 -7.48 3.75
N PRO A 218 27.50 -7.78 3.66
CA PRO A 218 28.56 -6.77 3.61
C PRO A 218 28.64 -6.00 2.29
N ASP A 219 28.09 -6.57 1.22
CA ASP A 219 28.10 -6.02 -0.14
C ASP A 219 27.03 -4.95 -0.39
N LEU A 220 26.17 -4.70 0.61
CA LEU A 220 25.09 -3.74 0.45
C LEU A 220 25.56 -2.29 0.65
N PRO A 221 25.04 -1.35 -0.15
CA PRO A 221 25.31 0.09 0.04
C PRO A 221 24.72 0.65 1.34
N LEU A 222 23.73 -0.02 1.91
CA LEU A 222 23.17 0.20 3.23
C LEU A 222 23.24 -1.13 3.98
N ARG A 223 24.10 -1.20 4.99
CA ARG A 223 24.27 -2.39 5.84
C ARG A 223 23.79 -2.09 7.24
N VAL A 224 22.97 -2.97 7.78
CA VAL A 224 22.59 -2.94 9.19
C VAL A 224 23.58 -3.78 9.99
N GLU A 225 24.64 -3.14 10.49
CA GLU A 225 25.73 -3.87 11.18
C GLU A 225 25.36 -4.27 12.60
N LYS A 226 24.74 -3.36 13.34
CA LYS A 226 24.42 -3.55 14.76
C LYS A 226 22.96 -3.15 15.02
N PHE A 227 22.20 -4.05 15.62
CA PHE A 227 20.94 -3.69 16.25
C PHE A 227 21.26 -3.10 17.63
N THR A 228 21.20 -1.78 17.73
CA THR A 228 21.27 -1.08 19.01
C THR A 228 19.85 -0.85 19.50
N LEU A 229 19.51 -1.33 20.70
CA LEU A 229 18.25 -1.03 21.36
C LEU A 229 18.19 0.46 21.86
N ARG A 230 19.22 1.22 21.56
CA ARG A 230 19.27 2.67 21.87
C ARG A 230 18.68 3.46 20.75
N HIS A 231 17.66 4.24 21.07
CA HIS A 231 17.07 5.18 20.11
C HIS A 231 17.97 6.38 19.86
N ASP A 232 18.25 6.63 18.60
CA ASP A 232 18.75 7.93 18.15
C ASP A 232 17.56 8.89 17.99
N ARG A 233 17.44 9.81 18.96
CA ARG A 233 16.31 10.78 18.99
C ARG A 233 16.17 11.56 17.69
N TYR A 234 17.28 11.89 17.05
CA TYR A 234 17.27 12.64 15.81
C TYR A 234 16.70 11.80 14.65
N VAL A 235 17.18 10.58 14.49
CA VAL A 235 16.71 9.66 13.45
C VAL A 235 15.25 9.28 13.67
N VAL A 236 14.88 8.93 14.90
CA VAL A 236 13.48 8.57 15.25
C VAL A 236 12.54 9.74 15.00
N LYS A 237 12.94 10.99 15.36
CA LYS A 237 12.15 12.18 15.07
C LYS A 237 11.91 12.38 13.56
N ASN A 238 12.90 12.09 12.74
CA ASN A 238 12.74 12.16 11.29
C ASN A 238 11.88 11.00 10.75
N ILE A 239 12.03 9.77 11.28
CA ILE A 239 11.15 8.64 10.95
C ILE A 239 9.70 9.00 11.24
N LEU A 240 9.42 9.56 12.41
CA LEU A 240 8.08 10.04 12.77
C LEU A 240 7.60 11.16 11.85
N ARG A 241 8.49 12.12 11.54
CA ARG A 241 8.15 13.25 10.66
C ARG A 241 7.75 12.84 9.26
N PHE A 242 8.39 11.82 8.69
CA PHE A 242 8.11 11.35 7.32
C PHE A 242 7.15 10.17 7.30
N GLY A 243 7.28 9.25 8.25
CA GLY A 243 6.52 8.00 8.27
C GLY A 243 5.10 8.19 8.81
N VAL A 244 4.93 8.89 9.94
CA VAL A 244 3.61 9.04 10.57
C VAL A 244 2.60 9.74 9.67
N PRO A 245 2.90 10.87 9.00
CA PRO A 245 1.94 11.46 8.06
C PRO A 245 1.57 10.50 6.93
N ASN A 246 2.52 9.73 6.43
CA ASN A 246 2.30 8.76 5.37
C ASN A 246 1.40 7.59 5.83
N GLY A 247 1.65 7.07 7.03
CA GLY A 247 0.82 6.03 7.66
C GLY A 247 -0.59 6.52 7.98
N LEU A 248 -0.73 7.73 8.55
CA LEU A 248 -2.03 8.35 8.83
C LEU A 248 -2.83 8.59 7.55
N GLU A 249 -2.21 9.11 6.50
CA GLU A 249 -2.86 9.28 5.19
C GLU A 249 -3.42 7.96 4.67
N SER A 250 -2.61 6.89 4.73
CA SER A 250 -3.02 5.55 4.31
C SER A 250 -4.17 5.00 5.15
N SER A 251 -4.11 5.18 6.47
CA SER A 251 -5.17 4.76 7.39
C SER A 251 -6.47 5.52 7.16
N MET A 252 -6.41 6.84 6.99
CA MET A 252 -7.58 7.67 6.71
C MET A 252 -8.22 7.30 5.36
N PHE A 253 -7.39 6.95 4.37
CA PHE A 253 -7.87 6.48 3.08
C PHE A 253 -8.62 5.15 3.19
N GLN A 254 -8.11 4.20 3.97
CA GLN A 254 -8.78 2.90 4.16
C GLN A 254 -10.08 3.04 4.96
N LEU A 255 -10.07 3.85 6.03
CA LEU A 255 -11.28 4.16 6.79
C LEU A 255 -12.36 4.78 5.90
N GLY A 256 -12.01 5.72 5.04
CA GLY A 256 -12.94 6.32 4.08
C GLY A 256 -13.50 5.28 3.10
N LYS A 257 -12.70 4.32 2.63
CA LYS A 257 -13.19 3.21 1.77
C LYS A 257 -14.21 2.32 2.51
N ILE A 258 -13.95 2.03 3.80
CA ILE A 258 -14.88 1.22 4.63
C ILE A 258 -16.23 1.94 4.77
N LEU A 259 -16.22 3.25 5.05
CA LEU A 259 -17.45 4.05 5.14
C LEU A 259 -18.22 4.09 3.81
N LEU A 260 -17.52 4.20 2.69
CA LEU A 260 -18.15 4.15 1.37
C LEU A 260 -18.76 2.77 1.09
N LEU A 261 -18.11 1.69 1.50
CA LEU A 261 -18.65 0.34 1.37
C LEU A 261 -19.98 0.20 2.13
N SER A 262 -20.07 0.74 3.35
CA SER A 262 -21.31 0.80 4.12
C SER A 262 -22.40 1.60 3.37
N THR A 263 -22.03 2.69 2.70
CA THR A 263 -22.97 3.47 1.87
C THR A 263 -23.44 2.68 0.65
N VAL A 264 -22.54 1.95 -0.01
CA VAL A 264 -22.90 1.07 -1.15
C VAL A 264 -23.84 -0.06 -0.71
N ALA A 265 -23.64 -0.62 0.50
CA ALA A 265 -24.48 -1.70 1.02
C ALA A 265 -25.96 -1.31 1.12
N VAL A 266 -26.26 -0.07 1.44
CA VAL A 266 -27.65 0.45 1.52
C VAL A 266 -28.30 0.60 0.13
N LEU A 267 -27.51 0.63 -0.95
CA LEU A 267 -27.99 0.78 -2.33
C LEU A 267 -28.45 -0.53 -2.99
N GLY A 268 -28.39 -1.65 -2.25
CA GLY A 268 -28.84 -2.97 -2.68
C GLY A 268 -27.75 -3.86 -3.25
N THR A 269 -28.09 -5.15 -3.37
CA THR A 269 -27.14 -6.22 -3.72
C THR A 269 -26.46 -6.04 -5.08
N ALA A 270 -27.18 -5.56 -6.09
CA ALA A 270 -26.62 -5.29 -7.42
C ALA A 270 -25.51 -4.21 -7.36
N SER A 271 -25.71 -3.16 -6.53
CA SER A 271 -24.70 -2.11 -6.32
C SER A 271 -23.47 -2.64 -5.60
N VAL A 272 -23.64 -3.50 -4.59
CA VAL A 272 -22.55 -4.14 -3.86
C VAL A 272 -21.72 -5.03 -4.78
N ALA A 273 -22.38 -5.88 -5.58
CA ALA A 273 -21.72 -6.76 -6.54
C ALA A 273 -20.94 -5.94 -7.59
N ALA A 274 -21.57 -4.92 -8.17
CA ALA A 274 -20.93 -4.04 -9.15
C ALA A 274 -19.71 -3.31 -8.56
N ASN A 275 -19.82 -2.82 -7.33
CA ASN A 275 -18.71 -2.15 -6.63
C ASN A 275 -17.54 -3.11 -6.34
N ALA A 276 -17.83 -4.36 -5.97
CA ALA A 276 -16.81 -5.38 -5.72
C ALA A 276 -16.05 -5.71 -7.01
N ILE A 277 -16.77 -5.97 -8.10
CA ILE A 277 -16.19 -6.24 -9.43
C ILE A 277 -15.36 -5.02 -9.89
N GLY A 278 -15.95 -3.82 -9.80
CA GLY A 278 -15.29 -2.57 -10.15
C GLY A 278 -13.97 -2.38 -9.39
N ASN A 279 -13.97 -2.53 -8.05
CA ASN A 279 -12.75 -2.41 -7.24
C ASN A 279 -11.67 -3.41 -7.65
N THR A 280 -12.03 -4.67 -7.88
CA THR A 280 -11.08 -5.72 -8.28
C THR A 280 -10.46 -5.38 -9.64
N VAL A 281 -11.28 -5.12 -10.65
CA VAL A 281 -10.81 -4.87 -12.02
C VAL A 281 -10.02 -3.54 -12.11
N CYS A 282 -10.50 -2.48 -11.46
CA CYS A 282 -9.81 -1.18 -11.46
C CYS A 282 -8.46 -1.22 -10.71
N THR A 283 -8.29 -2.13 -9.74
CA THR A 283 -7.00 -2.35 -9.08
C THR A 283 -5.94 -2.81 -10.08
N PHE A 284 -6.27 -3.69 -11.01
CA PHE A 284 -5.35 -4.11 -12.08
C PHE A 284 -4.95 -2.95 -13.00
N GLN A 285 -5.88 -2.04 -13.32
CA GLN A 285 -5.57 -0.86 -14.11
C GLN A 285 -4.51 0.03 -13.45
N CYS A 286 -4.46 0.05 -12.11
CA CYS A 286 -3.57 0.91 -11.31
C CYS A 286 -2.23 0.27 -10.94
N VAL A 287 -2.02 -1.03 -11.22
CA VAL A 287 -0.78 -1.75 -10.87
C VAL A 287 0.49 -1.04 -11.32
N PRO A 288 0.62 -0.60 -12.59
CA PRO A 288 1.84 0.07 -13.03
C PRO A 288 2.08 1.39 -12.29
N GLY A 289 1.00 2.12 -12.01
CA GLY A 289 1.07 3.39 -11.28
C GLY A 289 1.58 3.21 -9.84
N ASN A 290 1.11 2.18 -9.14
CA ASN A 290 1.58 1.84 -7.79
C ASN A 290 3.06 1.43 -7.80
N ALA A 291 3.48 0.57 -8.72
CA ALA A 291 4.87 0.14 -8.84
C ALA A 291 5.82 1.30 -9.17
N LEU A 292 5.44 2.15 -10.13
CA LEU A 292 6.22 3.34 -10.49
C LEU A 292 6.22 4.39 -9.37
N GLY A 293 5.17 4.46 -8.56
CA GLY A 293 5.13 5.26 -7.33
C GLY A 293 6.22 4.85 -6.33
N LEU A 294 6.38 3.55 -6.08
CA LEU A 294 7.46 3.03 -5.23
C LEU A 294 8.86 3.30 -5.81
N ALA A 295 9.02 3.16 -7.13
CA ALA A 295 10.25 3.51 -7.81
C ALA A 295 10.55 5.01 -7.72
N MET A 296 9.52 5.86 -7.80
CA MET A 296 9.61 7.31 -7.64
C MET A 296 10.23 7.67 -6.27
N VAL A 297 9.75 7.04 -5.19
CA VAL A 297 10.31 7.25 -3.84
C VAL A 297 11.81 6.96 -3.81
N THR A 298 12.23 5.85 -4.41
CA THR A 298 13.65 5.45 -4.47
C THR A 298 14.51 6.46 -5.21
N VAL A 299 14.10 6.82 -6.42
CA VAL A 299 14.90 7.68 -7.29
C VAL A 299 14.95 9.11 -6.77
N VAL A 300 13.79 9.65 -6.39
CA VAL A 300 13.69 11.05 -5.95
C VAL A 300 14.35 11.27 -4.59
N SER A 301 14.20 10.34 -3.62
CA SER A 301 14.86 10.50 -2.31
C SER A 301 16.38 10.57 -2.45
N ARG A 302 16.97 9.77 -3.33
CA ARG A 302 18.41 9.83 -3.61
C ARG A 302 18.84 11.14 -4.28
N CYS A 303 18.09 11.61 -5.29
CA CYS A 303 18.38 12.89 -5.94
C CYS A 303 18.27 14.07 -4.98
N VAL A 304 17.25 14.08 -4.13
CA VAL A 304 17.05 15.10 -3.08
C VAL A 304 18.15 15.04 -2.04
N GLY A 305 18.52 13.84 -1.60
CA GLY A 305 19.66 13.64 -0.69
C GLY A 305 20.96 14.19 -1.26
N ALA A 306 21.21 14.02 -2.55
CA ALA A 306 22.38 14.56 -3.26
C ALA A 306 22.35 16.09 -3.47
N GLY A 307 21.29 16.78 -3.03
CA GLY A 307 21.09 18.20 -3.30
C GLY A 307 20.79 18.52 -4.78
N ASN A 308 20.50 17.51 -5.60
CA ASN A 308 20.29 17.67 -7.03
C ASN A 308 18.80 17.68 -7.38
N TYR A 309 18.15 18.79 -7.13
CA TYR A 309 16.71 18.96 -7.37
C TYR A 309 16.37 18.99 -8.87
N GLU A 310 17.28 19.40 -9.73
CA GLU A 310 17.10 19.35 -11.19
C GLU A 310 16.94 17.90 -11.66
N LYS A 311 17.82 17.00 -11.21
CA LYS A 311 17.71 15.57 -11.49
C LYS A 311 16.46 14.95 -10.83
N ALA A 312 16.08 15.39 -9.63
CA ALA A 312 14.84 14.98 -9.00
C ALA A 312 13.62 15.33 -9.88
N ARG A 313 13.54 16.55 -10.41
CA ARG A 313 12.49 16.97 -11.36
C ARG A 313 12.54 16.19 -12.67
N PHE A 314 13.74 16.00 -13.22
CA PHE A 314 13.93 15.25 -14.47
C PHE A 314 13.41 13.80 -14.33
N TYR A 315 13.85 13.07 -13.30
CA TYR A 315 13.42 11.70 -13.10
C TYR A 315 11.94 11.58 -12.70
N THR A 316 11.40 12.54 -11.94
CA THR A 316 9.96 12.58 -11.69
C THR A 316 9.17 12.67 -13.00
N LYS A 317 9.51 13.61 -13.89
CA LYS A 317 8.86 13.73 -15.20
C LYS A 317 9.01 12.47 -16.04
N LYS A 318 10.21 11.86 -16.05
CA LYS A 318 10.48 10.62 -16.78
C LYS A 318 9.65 9.45 -16.27
N LEU A 319 9.59 9.26 -14.95
CA LEU A 319 8.78 8.19 -14.34
C LEU A 319 7.27 8.47 -14.49
N MET A 320 6.83 9.73 -14.41
CA MET A 320 5.44 10.10 -14.70
C MET A 320 5.05 9.75 -16.14
N LYS A 321 5.91 10.07 -17.14
CA LYS A 321 5.66 9.68 -18.54
C LYS A 321 5.53 8.17 -18.67
N SER A 322 6.41 7.40 -18.01
CA SER A 322 6.32 5.94 -18.00
C SER A 322 5.05 5.46 -17.32
N THR A 323 4.62 6.11 -16.24
CA THR A 323 3.36 5.78 -15.53
C THR A 323 2.16 5.94 -16.46
N TYR A 324 2.05 7.07 -17.14
CA TYR A 324 0.98 7.29 -18.11
C TYR A 324 0.99 6.22 -19.21
N LEU A 325 2.15 5.95 -19.80
CA LEU A 325 2.27 4.98 -20.89
C LEU A 325 1.85 3.56 -20.47
N PHE A 326 2.37 3.09 -19.33
CA PHE A 326 2.03 1.74 -18.85
C PHE A 326 0.60 1.65 -18.35
N MET A 327 0.06 2.69 -17.70
CA MET A 327 -1.34 2.71 -17.30
C MET A 327 -2.28 2.73 -18.52
N TRP A 328 -1.97 3.49 -19.55
CA TRP A 328 -2.75 3.45 -20.79
C TRP A 328 -2.76 2.04 -21.38
N GLY A 329 -1.62 1.36 -21.40
CA GLY A 329 -1.54 -0.04 -21.84
C GLY A 329 -2.42 -0.99 -21.01
N THR A 330 -2.33 -0.94 -19.69
CA THR A 330 -3.15 -1.80 -18.81
C THR A 330 -4.63 -1.44 -18.83
N ILE A 331 -4.97 -0.17 -18.88
CA ILE A 331 -6.36 0.30 -18.99
C ILE A 331 -6.97 -0.19 -20.31
N THR A 332 -6.27 0.03 -21.44
CA THR A 332 -6.74 -0.45 -22.75
C THR A 332 -6.90 -1.95 -22.77
N LEU A 333 -5.92 -2.71 -22.23
CA LEU A 333 -6.01 -4.16 -22.14
C LEU A 333 -7.26 -4.61 -21.34
N VAL A 334 -7.49 -4.01 -20.17
CA VAL A 334 -8.66 -4.31 -19.33
C VAL A 334 -9.96 -3.97 -20.05
N LEU A 335 -10.04 -2.82 -20.72
CA LEU A 335 -11.25 -2.40 -21.43
C LEU A 335 -11.54 -3.30 -22.66
N VAL A 336 -10.52 -3.73 -23.39
CA VAL A 336 -10.67 -4.68 -24.51
C VAL A 336 -11.13 -6.05 -24.00
N LEU A 337 -10.58 -6.51 -22.86
CA LEU A 337 -10.95 -7.80 -22.26
C LEU A 337 -12.22 -7.72 -21.41
N LEU A 338 -12.81 -6.53 -21.23
CA LEU A 338 -13.96 -6.34 -20.35
C LEU A 338 -15.16 -7.26 -20.69
N PRO A 339 -15.55 -7.49 -21.95
CA PRO A 339 -16.62 -8.44 -22.26
C PRO A 339 -16.32 -9.86 -21.77
N LEU A 340 -15.06 -10.31 -21.92
CA LEU A 340 -14.62 -11.62 -21.44
C LEU A 340 -14.57 -11.69 -19.91
N ILE A 341 -14.04 -10.65 -19.27
CA ILE A 341 -14.00 -10.52 -17.81
C ILE A 341 -15.40 -10.61 -17.23
N MET A 342 -16.38 -9.90 -17.82
CA MET A 342 -17.75 -9.91 -17.34
C MET A 342 -18.45 -11.27 -17.49
N GLN A 343 -18.03 -12.12 -18.44
CA GLN A 343 -18.54 -13.48 -18.58
C GLN A 343 -18.09 -14.42 -17.44
N LEU A 344 -16.96 -14.09 -16.77
CA LEU A 344 -16.48 -14.87 -15.63
C LEU A 344 -17.29 -14.59 -14.35
N TYR A 345 -18.03 -13.49 -14.30
CA TYR A 345 -18.86 -13.13 -13.16
C TYR A 345 -20.32 -13.52 -13.41
N ASN A 346 -20.83 -14.45 -12.61
CA ASN A 346 -22.24 -14.86 -12.65
C ASN A 346 -23.07 -13.90 -11.76
N VAL A 347 -23.41 -12.73 -12.29
CA VAL A 347 -24.16 -11.69 -11.59
C VAL A 347 -25.37 -11.25 -12.39
N SER A 348 -26.33 -10.57 -11.75
CA SER A 348 -27.50 -10.02 -12.41
C SER A 348 -27.12 -9.02 -13.52
N ASP A 349 -27.99 -8.88 -14.54
CA ASP A 349 -27.79 -7.93 -15.64
C ASP A 349 -27.60 -6.50 -15.16
N GLN A 350 -28.31 -6.11 -14.10
CA GLN A 350 -28.20 -4.80 -13.47
C GLN A 350 -26.79 -4.61 -12.83
N ALA A 351 -26.30 -5.61 -12.08
CA ALA A 351 -24.96 -5.54 -11.50
C ALA A 351 -23.86 -5.51 -12.59
N ALA A 352 -24.03 -6.32 -13.64
CA ALA A 352 -23.12 -6.34 -14.78
C ALA A 352 -23.10 -4.99 -15.52
N SER A 353 -24.27 -4.36 -15.69
CA SER A 353 -24.39 -3.04 -16.32
C SER A 353 -23.68 -1.96 -15.50
N TYR A 354 -23.90 -1.91 -14.17
CA TYR A 354 -23.20 -0.97 -13.28
C TYR A 354 -21.68 -1.24 -13.27
N ALA A 355 -21.25 -2.48 -13.20
CA ALA A 355 -19.83 -2.83 -13.20
C ALA A 355 -19.14 -2.36 -14.50
N ARG A 356 -19.74 -2.58 -15.66
CA ARG A 356 -19.22 -2.10 -16.95
C ARG A 356 -19.08 -0.58 -16.95
N GLN A 357 -20.12 0.15 -16.52
CA GLN A 357 -20.09 1.61 -16.47
C GLN A 357 -18.99 2.11 -15.52
N ILE A 358 -18.84 1.51 -14.33
CA ILE A 358 -17.80 1.82 -13.36
C ILE A 358 -16.42 1.63 -14.00
N ILE A 359 -16.15 0.48 -14.63
CA ILE A 359 -14.82 0.16 -15.18
C ILE A 359 -14.47 1.09 -16.34
N TRP A 360 -15.45 1.42 -17.22
CA TRP A 360 -15.24 2.38 -18.30
C TRP A 360 -14.96 3.79 -17.77
N MET A 361 -15.82 4.30 -16.88
CA MET A 361 -15.62 5.63 -16.28
C MET A 361 -14.28 5.73 -15.57
N HIS A 362 -13.93 4.71 -14.74
CA HIS A 362 -12.66 4.66 -14.05
C HIS A 362 -11.49 4.66 -15.03
N GLY A 363 -11.52 3.80 -16.05
CA GLY A 363 -10.46 3.71 -17.05
C GLY A 363 -10.18 5.03 -17.73
N ILE A 364 -11.23 5.72 -18.24
CA ILE A 364 -11.10 7.02 -18.93
C ILE A 364 -10.50 8.07 -17.99
N VAL A 365 -11.07 8.21 -16.80
CA VAL A 365 -10.63 9.25 -15.85
C VAL A 365 -9.26 8.92 -15.25
N ALA A 366 -9.00 7.65 -14.95
CA ALA A 366 -7.69 7.19 -14.44
C ALA A 366 -6.56 7.40 -15.46
N ALA A 367 -6.82 7.23 -16.74
CA ALA A 367 -5.85 7.48 -17.80
C ALA A 367 -5.28 8.91 -17.78
N VAL A 368 -6.02 9.87 -17.24
CA VAL A 368 -5.63 11.29 -17.18
C VAL A 368 -5.23 11.71 -15.77
N LEU A 369 -6.06 11.41 -14.76
CA LEU A 369 -5.92 12.00 -13.43
C LEU A 369 -5.13 11.14 -12.44
N TRP A 370 -5.23 9.80 -12.55
CA TRP A 370 -4.69 8.92 -11.52
C TRP A 370 -3.17 9.06 -11.31
N PRO A 371 -2.31 9.10 -12.35
CA PRO A 371 -0.87 9.28 -12.16
C PRO A 371 -0.52 10.57 -11.41
N ALA A 372 -1.20 11.67 -11.74
CA ALA A 372 -0.95 12.95 -11.09
C ALA A 372 -1.51 13.00 -9.65
N SER A 373 -2.58 12.22 -9.36
CA SER A 373 -3.22 12.16 -8.04
C SER A 373 -2.49 11.24 -7.05
N PHE A 374 -1.86 10.15 -7.52
CA PHE A 374 -1.30 9.10 -6.65
C PHE A 374 0.19 8.84 -6.85
N THR A 375 0.71 8.90 -8.09
CA THR A 375 2.13 8.69 -8.34
C THR A 375 2.96 9.96 -8.13
N LEU A 376 2.49 11.12 -8.59
CA LEU A 376 3.20 12.40 -8.41
C LEU A 376 3.47 12.74 -6.93
N PRO A 377 2.50 12.61 -5.99
CA PRO A 377 2.76 12.89 -4.58
C PRO A 377 3.84 11.99 -3.95
N GLN A 378 4.19 10.86 -4.55
CA GLN A 378 5.31 10.04 -4.08
C GLN A 378 6.65 10.78 -4.22
N ALA A 379 6.80 11.64 -5.25
CA ALA A 379 7.97 12.51 -5.38
C ALA A 379 8.03 13.55 -4.26
N LEU A 380 6.88 14.15 -3.90
CA LEU A 380 6.80 15.12 -2.79
C LEU A 380 7.13 14.45 -1.45
N ARG A 381 6.62 13.23 -1.21
CA ARG A 381 6.92 12.44 -0.01
C ARG A 381 8.40 12.06 0.06
N ALA A 382 8.99 11.66 -1.08
CA ALA A 382 10.42 11.35 -1.17
C ALA A 382 11.33 12.55 -0.87
N ALA A 383 10.84 13.76 -1.15
CA ALA A 383 11.52 15.00 -0.80
C ALA A 383 11.29 15.44 0.66
N GLY A 384 10.34 14.82 1.37
CA GLY A 384 10.03 15.11 2.77
C GLY A 384 8.78 15.98 2.98
N ASP A 385 8.05 16.33 1.91
CA ASP A 385 6.83 17.15 1.99
C ASP A 385 5.58 16.30 2.31
N THR A 386 5.73 15.44 3.33
CA THR A 386 4.75 14.43 3.71
C THR A 386 3.51 15.01 4.39
N ARG A 387 3.66 16.10 5.17
CA ARG A 387 2.52 16.76 5.83
C ARG A 387 1.56 17.38 4.81
N PHE A 388 2.10 18.02 3.78
CA PHE A 388 1.26 18.61 2.74
C PHE A 388 0.47 17.54 1.99
N THR A 389 1.13 16.45 1.59
CA THR A 389 0.45 15.35 0.90
C THR A 389 -0.61 14.71 1.77
N MET A 390 -0.33 14.47 3.06
CA MET A 390 -1.28 13.91 4.03
C MET A 390 -2.53 14.82 4.16
N VAL A 391 -2.34 16.12 4.39
CA VAL A 391 -3.46 17.04 4.60
C VAL A 391 -4.36 17.09 3.38
N ILE A 392 -3.78 17.31 2.19
CA ILE A 392 -4.56 17.39 0.94
C ILE A 392 -5.29 16.06 0.67
N SER A 393 -4.59 14.93 0.79
CA SER A 393 -5.21 13.61 0.55
C SER A 393 -6.32 13.30 1.56
N THR A 394 -6.13 13.63 2.84
CA THR A 394 -7.13 13.38 3.88
C THR A 394 -8.35 14.28 3.69
N VAL A 395 -8.15 15.57 3.52
CA VAL A 395 -9.26 16.51 3.29
C VAL A 395 -10.04 16.11 2.03
N SER A 396 -9.35 15.87 0.93
CA SER A 396 -9.95 15.46 -0.34
C SER A 396 -10.76 14.16 -0.19
N MET A 397 -10.18 13.14 0.48
CA MET A 397 -10.85 11.86 0.73
C MET A 397 -12.15 12.03 1.52
N TRP A 398 -12.11 12.80 2.62
CA TRP A 398 -13.26 12.90 3.52
C TRP A 398 -14.33 13.87 3.01
N THR A 399 -13.94 14.98 2.39
CA THR A 399 -14.93 15.98 1.87
C THR A 399 -15.52 15.55 0.54
N LEU A 400 -14.68 15.22 -0.43
CA LEU A 400 -15.16 14.91 -1.78
C LEU A 400 -15.48 13.43 -1.94
N ARG A 401 -14.56 12.52 -1.62
CA ARG A 401 -14.83 11.11 -1.90
C ARG A 401 -15.89 10.52 -0.97
N VAL A 402 -15.82 10.78 0.34
CA VAL A 402 -16.83 10.30 1.29
C VAL A 402 -18.04 11.23 1.32
N GLY A 403 -17.88 12.52 1.61
CA GLY A 403 -18.99 13.45 1.77
C GLY A 403 -19.82 13.60 0.49
N LEU A 404 -19.18 13.96 -0.62
CA LEU A 404 -19.88 14.06 -1.91
C LEU A 404 -20.35 12.68 -2.41
N GLY A 405 -19.63 11.59 -2.09
CA GLY A 405 -20.04 10.23 -2.45
C GLY A 405 -21.34 9.82 -1.79
N VAL A 406 -21.53 10.11 -0.50
CA VAL A 406 -22.79 9.89 0.21
C VAL A 406 -23.89 10.78 -0.37
N LEU A 407 -23.58 12.04 -0.66
CA LEU A 407 -24.54 12.99 -1.24
C LEU A 407 -25.04 12.54 -2.62
N LEU A 408 -24.13 12.24 -3.54
CA LEU A 408 -24.47 11.79 -4.89
C LEU A 408 -25.11 10.40 -4.90
N GLY A 409 -24.57 9.46 -4.09
CA GLY A 409 -25.02 8.08 -4.10
C GLY A 409 -26.38 7.89 -3.44
N ARG A 410 -26.61 8.51 -2.28
CA ARG A 410 -27.80 8.27 -1.46
C ARG A 410 -28.87 9.35 -1.62
N PHE A 411 -28.49 10.63 -1.62
CA PHE A 411 -29.45 11.73 -1.59
C PHE A 411 -29.86 12.23 -2.98
N TRP A 412 -28.96 12.23 -3.95
CA TRP A 412 -29.25 12.68 -5.32
C TRP A 412 -29.65 11.53 -6.25
N GLY A 413 -29.67 10.29 -5.77
CA GLY A 413 -30.20 9.15 -6.52
C GLY A 413 -29.31 8.59 -7.63
N PHE A 414 -28.03 9.02 -7.71
CA PHE A 414 -27.09 8.45 -8.70
C PHE A 414 -26.60 7.04 -8.33
N GLY A 415 -26.97 6.53 -7.15
CA GLY A 415 -26.62 5.19 -6.72
C GLY A 415 -25.11 4.97 -6.63
N VAL A 416 -24.67 3.74 -6.95
CA VAL A 416 -23.25 3.37 -6.90
C VAL A 416 -22.39 4.19 -7.88
N LEU A 417 -22.95 4.61 -9.01
CA LEU A 417 -22.23 5.44 -9.98
C LEU A 417 -21.88 6.81 -9.40
N GLY A 418 -22.79 7.40 -8.61
CA GLY A 418 -22.54 8.67 -7.91
C GLY A 418 -21.36 8.60 -6.94
N ILE A 419 -21.21 7.46 -6.24
CA ILE A 419 -20.06 7.23 -5.34
C ILE A 419 -18.73 7.20 -6.13
N TRP A 420 -18.71 6.58 -7.31
CA TRP A 420 -17.54 6.56 -8.17
C TRP A 420 -17.26 7.91 -8.82
N MET A 421 -18.29 8.69 -9.16
CA MET A 421 -18.11 10.06 -9.66
C MET A 421 -17.50 10.99 -8.61
N ALA A 422 -17.87 10.85 -7.34
CA ALA A 422 -17.25 11.58 -6.24
C ALA A 422 -15.76 11.27 -6.08
N MET A 423 -15.33 10.04 -6.38
CA MET A 423 -13.92 9.68 -6.42
C MET A 423 -13.15 10.49 -7.47
N PHE A 424 -13.75 10.80 -8.60
CA PHE A 424 -13.10 11.61 -9.64
C PHE A 424 -12.93 13.07 -9.19
N ALA A 425 -13.91 13.61 -8.46
CA ALA A 425 -13.77 14.93 -7.83
C ALA A 425 -12.60 14.98 -6.81
N ASP A 426 -12.44 13.92 -6.00
CA ASP A 426 -11.27 13.75 -5.12
C ASP A 426 -9.95 13.81 -5.92
N TRP A 427 -9.87 13.11 -7.06
CA TRP A 427 -8.67 13.12 -7.89
C TRP A 427 -8.37 14.49 -8.51
N ILE A 428 -9.38 15.20 -8.98
CA ILE A 428 -9.24 16.56 -9.52
C ILE A 428 -8.66 17.49 -8.45
N LEU A 429 -9.20 17.45 -7.23
CA LEU A 429 -8.70 18.28 -6.13
C LEU A 429 -7.23 17.96 -5.82
N ARG A 430 -6.87 16.67 -5.73
CA ARG A 430 -5.48 16.25 -5.52
C ARG A 430 -4.55 16.80 -6.60
N VAL A 431 -4.91 16.67 -7.86
CA VAL A 431 -4.11 17.19 -8.99
C VAL A 431 -3.96 18.70 -8.88
N ALA A 432 -5.06 19.43 -8.59
CA ALA A 432 -5.06 20.87 -8.45
C ALA A 432 -4.09 21.39 -7.37
N PHE A 433 -3.80 20.60 -6.34
CA PHE A 433 -2.85 20.96 -5.29
C PHE A 433 -1.45 20.34 -5.49
N PHE A 434 -1.35 19.08 -5.91
CA PHE A 434 -0.04 18.42 -6.03
C PHE A 434 0.76 18.91 -7.22
N LEU A 435 0.12 19.18 -8.36
CA LEU A 435 0.82 19.63 -9.56
C LEU A 435 1.47 21.01 -9.37
N PRO A 436 0.76 22.07 -8.90
CA PRO A 436 1.38 23.35 -8.60
C PRO A 436 2.46 23.26 -7.50
N ARG A 437 2.24 22.39 -6.48
CA ARG A 437 3.25 22.16 -5.44
C ARG A 437 4.53 21.60 -5.99
N PHE A 438 4.46 20.63 -6.89
CA PHE A 438 5.62 20.05 -7.57
C PHE A 438 6.31 21.02 -8.53
N LEU A 439 5.53 21.82 -9.27
CA LEU A 439 6.09 22.84 -10.19
C LEU A 439 6.76 23.98 -9.43
N GLY A 440 6.33 24.28 -8.21
CA GLY A 440 6.97 25.25 -7.32
C GLY A 440 8.27 24.72 -6.70
N HIS A 441 8.88 25.51 -5.80
CA HIS A 441 10.17 25.21 -5.14
C HIS A 441 10.05 24.84 -3.66
N LYS A 442 8.85 24.92 -3.07
CA LYS A 442 8.67 24.70 -1.62
C LYS A 442 9.08 23.30 -1.15
N TRP A 443 8.83 22.26 -1.93
CA TRP A 443 9.20 20.89 -1.59
C TRP A 443 10.72 20.65 -1.55
N GLU A 444 11.52 21.48 -2.24
CA GLU A 444 12.98 21.40 -2.26
C GLU A 444 13.61 21.78 -0.91
N THR A 445 12.89 22.47 -0.04
CA THR A 445 13.35 22.88 1.29
C THR A 445 13.02 21.88 2.40
N MET A 446 12.34 20.75 2.09
CA MET A 446 11.78 19.83 3.06
C MET A 446 12.67 18.61 3.37
N ALA A 447 13.80 18.46 2.66
CA ALA A 447 14.76 17.36 2.87
C ALA A 447 15.25 17.26 4.33
N VAL A 448 15.78 16.09 4.69
CA VAL A 448 16.46 15.91 5.98
C VAL A 448 17.63 16.90 6.07
N ARG A 449 17.66 17.71 7.10
CA ARG A 449 18.77 18.62 7.44
C ARG A 449 19.50 18.02 8.62
N ASP A 450 20.84 18.01 8.57
CA ASP A 450 21.68 17.63 9.71
C ASP A 450 21.60 18.67 10.81
#